data_559e666331df7e4047caa9eed8dc7502
#
_entry.id   559e666331df7e4047caa9eed8dc7502
#
_cell.length_a   1.000
_cell.length_b   1.000
_cell.length_c   1.000
_cell.angle_alpha   90.00
_cell.angle_beta   90.00
_cell.angle_gamma   90.00
#
_symmetry.space_group_name_H-M   'P 1'
#
loop_
_entity.id
_entity.type
_entity.pdbx_description
1 polymer ?
#
loop_
_entity_poly.entity_id
_entity_poly.type
_entity_poly.pdbx_seq_one_letter_code
_entity_poly.pdbx_strand_id
1 'polypeptide(L)'
;MSVRDEDFAYFLKKFGEATYTDKVPESSIQKFKGILPDQLLEYWRLEGWSAYANGLMWTVNPEDYSDLVQQWLEGTHYPKIDKYHCIARTAFGVLYVWGEKYNQWFTISCPTNVIVAFDKKLFNVNPDPDHSIKSFFASASAKARDLKDL
;
A
#
# COMPACT_ATOMS: atom_id res chain seq x y z
N MET A 1 -6.88 -4.08 -23.61
CA MET A 1 -6.35 -2.88 -22.96
C MET A 1 -6.98 -2.71 -21.59
N SER A 2 -6.15 -2.62 -20.57
CA SER A 2 -6.66 -2.48 -19.21
C SER A 2 -7.23 -1.08 -19.00
N VAL A 3 -8.35 -1.01 -18.27
CA VAL A 3 -9.04 0.23 -17.97
C VAL A 3 -9.05 0.40 -16.46
N ARG A 4 -8.98 1.64 -15.99
CA ARG A 4 -9.09 1.95 -14.56
C ARG A 4 -10.44 1.46 -14.05
N ASP A 5 -10.44 0.73 -12.95
CA ASP A 5 -11.68 0.31 -12.31
C ASP A 5 -12.30 1.45 -11.50
N GLU A 6 -13.53 1.23 -11.02
CA GLU A 6 -14.28 2.24 -10.30
C GLU A 6 -13.61 2.66 -9.00
N ASP A 7 -12.97 1.74 -8.30
CA ASP A 7 -12.32 2.01 -7.02
C ASP A 7 -11.09 2.90 -7.19
N PHE A 8 -10.26 2.61 -8.20
CA PHE A 8 -9.11 3.46 -8.49
C PHE A 8 -9.54 4.81 -9.07
N ALA A 9 -10.57 4.84 -9.90
CA ALA A 9 -11.13 6.09 -10.40
C ALA A 9 -11.63 6.97 -9.24
N TYR A 10 -12.23 6.38 -8.22
CA TYR A 10 -12.65 7.09 -7.03
C TYR A 10 -11.44 7.64 -6.24
N PHE A 11 -10.37 6.85 -6.12
CA PHE A 11 -9.12 7.30 -5.54
C PHE A 11 -8.59 8.56 -6.28
N LEU A 12 -8.56 8.50 -7.61
CA LEU A 12 -8.08 9.63 -8.43
C LEU A 12 -8.99 10.85 -8.33
N LYS A 13 -10.30 10.65 -8.13
CA LYS A 13 -11.23 11.75 -7.92
C LYS A 13 -10.87 12.53 -6.64
N LYS A 14 -10.42 11.84 -5.61
CA LYS A 14 -10.01 12.46 -4.34
C LYS A 14 -8.60 13.05 -4.39
N PHE A 15 -7.66 12.33 -4.96
CA PHE A 15 -6.24 12.69 -4.94
C PHE A 15 -5.77 13.45 -6.17
N GLY A 16 -6.52 13.37 -7.28
CA GLY A 16 -6.10 13.87 -8.58
C GLY A 16 -5.17 12.89 -9.30
N GLU A 17 -4.86 13.19 -10.56
CA GLU A 17 -3.91 12.40 -11.33
C GLU A 17 -2.52 12.51 -10.73
N ALA A 18 -1.67 11.52 -11.04
CA ALA A 18 -0.30 11.51 -10.56
C ALA A 18 0.45 12.77 -10.96
N THR A 19 1.16 13.37 -10.00
CA THR A 19 2.04 14.51 -10.25
C THR A 19 3.46 14.09 -10.61
N TYR A 20 3.80 12.84 -10.31
CA TYR A 20 5.06 12.21 -10.68
C TYR A 20 4.79 10.73 -10.91
N THR A 21 5.39 10.15 -11.93
CA THR A 21 5.24 8.72 -12.25
C THR A 21 6.58 8.13 -12.64
N ASP A 22 6.89 6.98 -12.03
CA ASP A 22 8.02 6.14 -12.39
C ASP A 22 7.47 4.82 -12.94
N LYS A 23 7.79 4.52 -14.18
CA LYS A 23 7.30 3.31 -14.84
C LYS A 23 7.85 2.07 -14.12
N VAL A 24 6.96 1.12 -13.80
CA VAL A 24 7.37 -0.13 -13.16
C VAL A 24 7.99 -1.06 -14.19
N PRO A 25 9.25 -1.51 -13.96
CA PRO A 25 9.86 -2.51 -14.84
C PRO A 25 9.07 -3.83 -14.83
N GLU A 26 9.00 -4.49 -15.98
CA GLU A 26 8.33 -5.79 -16.05
C GLU A 26 8.98 -6.82 -15.13
N SER A 27 10.29 -6.72 -14.91
CA SER A 27 11.00 -7.60 -13.97
C SER A 27 10.46 -7.47 -12.55
N SER A 28 10.09 -6.27 -12.12
CA SER A 28 9.49 -6.06 -10.80
C SER A 28 8.10 -6.67 -10.69
N ILE A 29 7.32 -6.55 -11.76
CA ILE A 29 5.98 -7.16 -11.81
C ILE A 29 6.10 -8.68 -11.71
N GLN A 30 7.01 -9.28 -12.47
CA GLN A 30 7.23 -10.73 -12.44
C GLN A 30 7.73 -11.20 -11.07
N LYS A 31 8.59 -10.42 -10.44
CA LYS A 31 9.12 -10.74 -9.11
C LYS A 31 8.02 -10.86 -8.06
N PHE A 32 7.02 -9.99 -8.11
CA PHE A 32 5.95 -9.95 -7.12
C PHE A 32 4.70 -10.74 -7.52
N LYS A 33 4.72 -11.36 -8.69
CA LYS A 33 3.61 -12.21 -9.14
C LYS A 33 3.46 -13.40 -8.19
N GLY A 34 2.24 -13.60 -7.69
CA GLY A 34 1.98 -14.65 -6.69
C GLY A 34 2.32 -14.23 -5.25
N ILE A 35 2.93 -13.06 -5.06
CA ILE A 35 3.28 -12.52 -3.73
C ILE A 35 2.33 -11.38 -3.37
N LEU A 36 2.15 -10.44 -4.28
CA LEU A 36 1.19 -9.34 -4.13
C LEU A 36 -0.05 -9.62 -4.97
N PRO A 37 -1.19 -9.02 -4.63
CA PRO A 37 -2.42 -9.22 -5.41
C PRO A 37 -2.23 -8.84 -6.89
N ASP A 38 -2.81 -9.62 -7.78
CA ASP A 38 -2.75 -9.34 -9.22
C ASP A 38 -3.29 -7.95 -9.54
N GLN A 39 -4.32 -7.51 -8.83
CA GLN A 39 -4.89 -6.18 -9.02
C GLN A 39 -3.89 -5.06 -8.71
N LEU A 40 -3.04 -5.24 -7.70
CA LEU A 40 -2.00 -4.25 -7.41
C LEU A 40 -0.96 -4.20 -8.54
N LEU A 41 -0.57 -5.35 -9.07
CA LEU A 41 0.36 -5.42 -10.19
C LEU A 41 -0.25 -4.79 -11.44
N GLU A 42 -1.56 -4.93 -11.64
CA GLU A 42 -2.27 -4.26 -12.72
C GLU A 42 -2.25 -2.74 -12.56
N TYR A 43 -2.45 -2.24 -11.34
CA TYR A 43 -2.31 -0.81 -11.06
C TYR A 43 -0.89 -0.33 -11.35
N TRP A 44 0.13 -1.14 -11.05
CA TRP A 44 1.52 -0.81 -11.39
C TRP A 44 1.72 -0.69 -12.92
N ARG A 45 1.09 -1.57 -13.70
CA ARG A 45 1.17 -1.50 -15.17
C ARG A 45 0.52 -0.23 -15.73
N LEU A 46 -0.65 0.12 -15.16
CA LEU A 46 -1.43 1.26 -15.63
C LEU A 46 -0.89 2.60 -15.13
N GLU A 47 -0.51 2.66 -13.88
CA GLU A 47 -0.21 3.92 -13.18
C GLU A 47 1.26 4.10 -12.83
N GLY A 48 2.06 3.04 -12.87
CA GLY A 48 3.44 3.07 -12.37
C GLY A 48 3.49 3.22 -10.85
N TRP A 49 4.68 3.48 -10.33
CA TRP A 49 4.86 3.93 -8.96
C TRP A 49 4.79 5.45 -8.98
N SER A 50 3.78 6.01 -8.37
CA SER A 50 3.41 7.40 -8.61
C SER A 50 3.17 8.17 -7.34
N ALA A 51 3.36 9.50 -7.43
CA ALA A 51 2.99 10.43 -6.38
C ALA A 51 1.67 11.09 -6.74
N TYR A 52 0.78 11.19 -5.75
CA TYR A 52 -0.54 11.80 -5.90
C TYR A 52 -0.70 12.95 -4.90
N ALA A 53 -1.58 13.89 -5.22
CA ALA A 53 -1.86 15.06 -4.37
C ALA A 53 -0.59 15.81 -3.98
N ASN A 54 0.26 16.08 -4.97
CA ASN A 54 1.54 16.80 -4.80
C ASN A 54 2.47 16.12 -3.78
N GLY A 55 2.49 14.79 -3.77
CA GLY A 55 3.36 14.00 -2.89
C GLY A 55 2.78 13.67 -1.53
N LEU A 56 1.49 13.91 -1.30
CA LEU A 56 0.85 13.45 -0.07
C LEU A 56 0.77 11.93 0.02
N MET A 57 0.55 11.26 -1.11
CA MET A 57 0.45 9.81 -1.19
C MET A 57 1.35 9.28 -2.29
N TRP A 58 2.09 8.23 -2.01
CA TRP A 58 2.99 7.57 -2.96
C TRP A 58 2.68 6.07 -3.01
N THR A 59 2.56 5.53 -4.23
CA THR A 59 2.71 4.08 -4.43
C THR A 59 4.19 3.81 -4.65
N VAL A 60 4.70 2.72 -4.09
CA VAL A 60 6.16 2.53 -3.99
C VAL A 60 6.60 1.13 -4.39
N ASN A 61 7.87 1.02 -4.75
CA ASN A 61 8.52 -0.28 -4.91
C ASN A 61 8.77 -0.88 -3.52
N PRO A 62 8.15 -2.02 -3.18
CA PRO A 62 8.34 -2.63 -1.87
C PRO A 62 9.80 -2.94 -1.53
N GLU A 63 10.64 -3.19 -2.53
CA GLU A 63 12.06 -3.49 -2.31
C GLU A 63 12.80 -2.32 -1.67
N ASP A 64 12.42 -1.09 -2.01
CA ASP A 64 13.04 0.11 -1.46
C ASP A 64 12.79 0.28 0.04
N TYR A 65 11.77 -0.39 0.56
CA TYR A 65 11.33 -0.27 1.95
C TYR A 65 11.50 -1.54 2.76
N SER A 66 12.01 -2.63 2.16
CA SER A 66 12.08 -3.93 2.82
C SER A 66 12.95 -3.90 4.09
N ASP A 67 14.09 -3.24 4.04
CA ASP A 67 14.97 -3.13 5.21
C ASP A 67 14.32 -2.30 6.32
N LEU A 68 13.66 -1.20 5.96
CA LEU A 68 12.98 -0.34 6.92
C LEU A 68 11.84 -1.08 7.62
N VAL A 69 11.02 -1.79 6.84
CA VAL A 69 9.92 -2.59 7.40
C VAL A 69 10.47 -3.67 8.32
N GLN A 70 11.52 -4.35 7.90
CA GLN A 70 12.16 -5.39 8.71
C GLN A 70 12.67 -4.83 10.04
N GLN A 71 13.32 -3.67 10.02
CA GLN A 71 13.82 -3.01 11.24
C GLN A 71 12.68 -2.65 12.19
N TRP A 72 11.59 -2.13 11.66
CA TRP A 72 10.43 -1.76 12.46
C TRP A 72 9.78 -2.96 13.14
N LEU A 73 9.75 -4.11 12.47
CA LEU A 73 9.09 -5.31 12.96
C LEU A 73 10.01 -6.23 13.77
N GLU A 74 11.32 -5.98 13.74
CA GLU A 74 12.30 -6.79 14.47
C GLU A 74 11.98 -6.78 15.98
N GLY A 75 11.98 -7.97 16.57
CA GLY A 75 11.68 -8.14 17.99
C GLY A 75 10.19 -8.08 18.33
N THR A 76 9.33 -7.86 17.35
CA THR A 76 7.86 -7.90 17.55
C THR A 76 7.31 -9.27 17.17
N HIS A 77 6.01 -9.49 17.42
CA HIS A 77 5.32 -10.73 17.05
C HIS A 77 4.89 -10.75 15.56
N TYR A 78 4.93 -9.60 14.89
CA TYR A 78 4.41 -9.48 13.51
C TYR A 78 5.07 -10.43 12.51
N PRO A 79 6.40 -10.61 12.50
CA PRO A 79 7.03 -11.51 11.53
C PRO A 79 6.61 -12.98 11.67
N LYS A 80 6.10 -13.37 12.84
CA LYS A 80 5.61 -14.73 13.07
C LYS A 80 4.23 -14.98 12.46
N ILE A 81 3.50 -13.88 12.18
CA ILE A 81 2.13 -13.96 11.65
C ILE A 81 2.14 -14.00 10.13
N ASP A 82 2.99 -13.18 9.49
CA ASP A 82 2.95 -13.02 8.04
C ASP A 82 4.29 -12.48 7.52
N LYS A 83 4.39 -12.37 6.19
CA LYS A 83 5.45 -11.65 5.49
C LYS A 83 4.86 -10.37 4.92
N TYR A 84 5.62 -9.27 4.99
CA TYR A 84 5.09 -7.94 4.74
C TYR A 84 5.86 -7.18 3.66
N HIS A 85 5.12 -6.35 2.93
CA HIS A 85 5.66 -5.52 1.86
C HIS A 85 5.03 -4.13 1.95
N CYS A 86 5.86 -3.08 1.93
CA CYS A 86 5.34 -1.72 1.87
C CYS A 86 4.83 -1.44 0.46
N ILE A 87 3.55 -1.09 0.33
CA ILE A 87 2.93 -0.84 -0.97
C ILE A 87 2.64 0.64 -1.22
N ALA A 88 2.58 1.45 -0.17
CA ALA A 88 2.30 2.88 -0.28
C ALA A 88 2.86 3.59 0.95
N ARG A 89 3.07 4.90 0.81
CA ARG A 89 3.46 5.75 1.92
C ARG A 89 2.88 7.15 1.77
N THR A 90 2.84 7.88 2.87
CA THR A 90 2.48 9.29 2.84
C THR A 90 3.71 10.19 2.91
N ALA A 91 3.53 11.46 2.58
CA ALA A 91 4.58 12.48 2.74
C ALA A 91 5.01 12.62 4.20
N PHE A 92 4.17 12.23 5.13
CA PHE A 92 4.42 12.36 6.57
C PHE A 92 5.10 11.12 7.18
N GLY A 93 5.47 10.14 6.37
CA GLY A 93 6.19 8.96 6.87
C GLY A 93 5.31 7.85 7.41
N VAL A 94 4.05 7.78 7.01
CA VAL A 94 3.19 6.63 7.30
C VAL A 94 3.38 5.60 6.19
N LEU A 95 3.67 4.35 6.58
CA LEU A 95 3.88 3.25 5.66
C LEU A 95 2.67 2.32 5.69
N TYR A 96 2.12 2.04 4.52
CA TYR A 96 1.03 1.06 4.36
C TYR A 96 1.66 -0.27 3.96
N VAL A 97 1.46 -1.28 4.81
CA VAL A 97 2.16 -2.56 4.71
C VAL A 97 1.17 -3.66 4.37
N TRP A 98 1.50 -4.44 3.35
CA TRP A 98 0.69 -5.57 2.89
C TRP A 98 1.26 -6.88 3.40
N GLY A 99 0.41 -7.71 4.03
CA GLY A 99 0.77 -9.06 4.44
C GLY A 99 0.32 -10.07 3.41
N GLU A 100 1.16 -11.05 3.10
CA GLU A 100 0.88 -12.05 2.07
C GLU A 100 -0.35 -12.92 2.40
N LYS A 101 -0.62 -13.16 3.70
CA LYS A 101 -1.74 -14.01 4.15
C LYS A 101 -2.95 -13.20 4.60
N TYR A 102 -2.72 -12.08 5.29
CA TYR A 102 -3.77 -11.36 6.01
C TYR A 102 -4.07 -9.98 5.44
N ASN A 103 -3.54 -9.67 4.25
CA ASN A 103 -3.78 -8.40 3.56
C ASN A 103 -3.22 -7.20 4.36
N GLN A 104 -3.77 -6.01 4.18
CA GLN A 104 -3.33 -4.83 4.91
C GLN A 104 -4.13 -4.71 6.22
N TRP A 105 -3.47 -4.91 7.36
CA TRP A 105 -4.12 -4.84 8.66
C TRP A 105 -3.41 -3.93 9.67
N PHE A 106 -2.24 -3.43 9.33
CA PHE A 106 -1.58 -2.43 10.16
C PHE A 106 -0.81 -1.41 9.31
N THR A 107 -0.53 -0.26 9.91
CA THR A 107 0.33 0.77 9.33
C THR A 107 1.49 1.06 10.27
N ILE A 108 2.62 1.51 9.71
CA ILE A 108 3.77 1.96 10.48
C ILE A 108 3.78 3.47 10.40
N SER A 109 3.67 4.15 11.54
CA SER A 109 3.76 5.60 11.61
C SER A 109 5.13 6.01 12.15
N CYS A 110 6.04 6.34 11.25
CA CYS A 110 7.39 6.77 11.63
C CYS A 110 7.37 8.05 12.48
N PRO A 111 6.55 9.07 12.15
CA PRO A 111 6.56 10.30 12.94
C PRO A 111 6.13 10.13 14.40
N THR A 112 5.20 9.22 14.65
CA THR A 112 4.68 8.97 16.00
C THR A 112 5.34 7.77 16.67
N ASN A 113 6.23 7.09 15.94
CA ASN A 113 6.98 5.93 16.41
C ASN A 113 6.07 4.81 16.93
N VAL A 114 4.97 4.54 16.19
CA VAL A 114 3.98 3.51 16.57
C VAL A 114 3.57 2.68 15.37
N ILE A 115 3.13 1.46 15.65
CA ILE A 115 2.42 0.61 14.70
C ILE A 115 0.95 0.68 15.06
N VAL A 116 0.11 1.08 14.10
CA VAL A 116 -1.34 1.16 14.28
C VAL A 116 -1.96 -0.09 13.67
N ALA A 117 -2.41 -1.00 14.53
CA ALA A 117 -2.93 -2.29 14.09
C ALA A 117 -4.46 -2.33 14.17
N PHE A 118 -5.06 -2.99 13.18
CA PHE A 118 -6.50 -3.19 13.11
C PHE A 118 -6.77 -4.69 13.27
N ASP A 119 -6.74 -5.20 14.49
CA ASP A 119 -6.79 -6.63 14.79
C ASP A 119 -8.05 -7.31 14.25
N LYS A 120 -9.15 -6.57 14.11
CA LYS A 120 -10.38 -7.09 13.50
C LYS A 120 -10.15 -7.61 12.08
N LYS A 121 -9.20 -7.03 11.36
CA LYS A 121 -8.88 -7.47 9.99
C LYS A 121 -8.20 -8.84 9.97
N LEU A 122 -7.52 -9.23 11.05
CA LEU A 122 -6.93 -10.58 11.16
C LEU A 122 -7.99 -11.66 11.32
N PHE A 123 -9.10 -11.33 12.01
CA PHE A 123 -10.17 -12.29 12.26
C PHE A 123 -11.19 -12.34 11.11
N ASN A 124 -11.21 -11.31 10.28
CA ASN A 124 -12.14 -11.17 9.15
C ASN A 124 -11.38 -10.87 7.86
N VAL A 125 -10.43 -11.74 7.53
CA VAL A 125 -9.61 -11.56 6.32
C VAL A 125 -10.49 -11.68 5.08
N ASN A 126 -10.42 -10.68 4.21
CA ASN A 126 -11.10 -10.76 2.92
C ASN A 126 -10.45 -11.88 2.11
N PRO A 127 -11.22 -12.92 1.70
CA PRO A 127 -10.65 -14.04 0.94
C PRO A 127 -10.22 -13.64 -0.47
N ASP A 128 -10.64 -12.48 -0.94
CA ASP A 128 -10.25 -11.93 -2.24
C ASP A 128 -9.25 -10.78 -2.04
N PRO A 129 -7.93 -11.04 -2.19
CA PRO A 129 -6.94 -9.97 -2.00
C PRO A 129 -7.05 -8.86 -3.04
N ASP A 130 -7.56 -9.15 -4.24
CA ASP A 130 -7.77 -8.13 -5.26
C ASP A 130 -8.86 -7.14 -4.83
N HIS A 131 -9.93 -7.64 -4.24
CA HIS A 131 -10.98 -6.78 -3.66
C HIS A 131 -10.43 -5.96 -2.50
N SER A 132 -9.58 -6.54 -1.67
CA SER A 132 -8.96 -5.83 -0.55
C SER A 132 -8.09 -4.68 -1.02
N ILE A 133 -7.31 -4.85 -2.11
CA ILE A 133 -6.51 -3.78 -2.70
C ILE A 133 -7.40 -2.67 -3.27
N LYS A 134 -8.48 -3.02 -3.96
CA LYS A 134 -9.45 -2.03 -4.46
C LYS A 134 -10.02 -1.20 -3.32
N SER A 135 -10.42 -1.85 -2.24
CA SER A 135 -10.96 -1.19 -1.05
C SER A 135 -9.93 -0.27 -0.39
N PHE A 136 -8.66 -0.67 -0.37
CA PHE A 136 -7.59 0.16 0.17
C PHE A 136 -7.54 1.52 -0.55
N PHE A 137 -7.51 1.51 -1.88
CA PHE A 137 -7.47 2.75 -2.66
C PHE A 137 -8.79 3.53 -2.55
N ALA A 138 -9.93 2.86 -2.59
CA ALA A 138 -11.23 3.52 -2.50
C ALA A 138 -11.43 4.21 -1.15
N SER A 139 -10.90 3.66 -0.07
CA SER A 139 -11.07 4.21 1.29
C SER A 139 -9.99 5.20 1.69
N ALA A 140 -8.93 5.38 0.90
CA ALA A 140 -7.86 6.31 1.22
C ALA A 140 -8.37 7.74 1.33
N SER A 141 -7.88 8.50 2.32
CA SER A 141 -8.27 9.88 2.54
C SER A 141 -7.24 10.84 1.99
N ALA A 142 -7.70 11.84 1.24
CA ALA A 142 -6.85 12.92 0.71
C ALA A 142 -6.65 14.07 1.71
N LYS A 143 -7.32 14.01 2.88
CA LYS A 143 -7.17 15.08 3.89
C LYS A 143 -5.84 14.93 4.59
N ALA A 144 -5.04 16.00 4.58
CA ALA A 144 -3.70 15.98 5.15
C ALA A 144 -3.70 15.54 6.63
N ARG A 145 -4.71 15.97 7.40
CA ARG A 145 -4.83 15.58 8.81
C ARG A 145 -4.99 14.07 8.97
N ASP A 146 -5.78 13.43 8.09
CA ASP A 146 -6.05 12.00 8.19
C ASP A 146 -4.82 11.18 7.81
N LEU A 147 -4.03 11.68 6.86
CA LEU A 147 -2.78 11.04 6.47
C LEU A 147 -1.66 11.25 7.50
N LYS A 148 -1.71 12.38 8.20
CA LYS A 148 -0.72 12.74 9.21
C LYS A 148 -0.93 12.01 10.53
N ASP A 149 -2.17 11.79 10.92
CA ASP A 149 -2.53 11.26 12.23
C ASP A 149 -2.70 9.73 12.26
N LEU A 150 -2.49 9.09 11.13
CA LEU A 150 -2.54 7.63 11.03
C LEU A 150 -1.36 6.94 11.68
#